data_013cb2c2f8831617a6bc823a29fe788b
#
_entry.id   013cb2c2f8831617a6bc823a29fe788b
#
_cell.length_a   1.000
_cell.length_b   1.000
_cell.length_c   1.000
_cell.angle_alpha   90.00
_cell.angle_beta   90.00
_cell.angle_gamma   90.00
#
_symmetry.space_group_name_H-M   'P 1'
#
loop_
_entity.id
_entity.type
_entity.pdbx_description
1 polymer ?
#
loop_
_entity_poly.entity_id
_entity_poly.type
_entity_poly.pdbx_seq_one_letter_code
_entity_poly.pdbx_strand_id
1 'polypeptide(L)'
;VTGETTLATHLNLGDNDKIKLGASGDLEIFHDGTNSNLKDTGTGSLNLIASTKVQVQGVNGETMAIFNEDGSAELRHNDVKKFETTSSGVTVTGDIANASGDLTVDVAGDIILDADGGDIKIKDGGTEFGSITNSSSELHIKATVNDKDIVLAGLDGGAACNALRLDM
;
A
#
# COMPACT_ATOMS: atom_id res chain seq x y z
N VAL A 1 13.00 -41.42 21.23
CA VAL A 1 13.99 -40.54 21.88
C VAL A 1 13.26 -39.70 22.90
N THR A 2 13.63 -39.81 24.17
CA THR A 2 13.14 -38.93 25.24
C THR A 2 14.26 -37.98 25.63
N GLY A 3 14.01 -36.68 25.60
CA GLY A 3 14.99 -35.63 25.93
C GLY A 3 15.47 -34.85 24.73
N GLU A 4 16.54 -34.10 24.91
CA GLU A 4 17.15 -33.25 23.88
C GLU A 4 17.98 -34.10 22.90
N THR A 5 17.91 -33.74 21.61
CA THR A 5 18.78 -34.27 20.56
C THR A 5 19.73 -33.17 20.10
N THR A 6 21.05 -33.33 20.33
CA THR A 6 22.10 -32.41 19.90
C THR A 6 22.80 -32.96 18.66
N LEU A 7 22.83 -32.19 17.57
CA LEU A 7 23.59 -32.49 16.36
C LEU A 7 24.91 -31.72 16.38
N ALA A 8 26.03 -32.38 16.13
CA ALA A 8 27.35 -31.73 16.15
C ALA A 8 27.59 -30.80 14.96
N THR A 9 26.85 -31.01 13.86
CA THR A 9 27.00 -30.20 12.61
C THR A 9 25.65 -29.79 12.05
N HIS A 10 25.09 -30.54 11.12
CA HIS A 10 23.86 -30.19 10.42
C HIS A 10 22.88 -31.36 10.41
N LEU A 11 21.58 -31.04 10.28
CA LEU A 11 20.55 -31.96 9.81
C LEU A 11 20.43 -31.76 8.29
N ASN A 12 20.86 -32.75 7.51
CA ASN A 12 20.73 -32.72 6.05
C ASN A 12 19.51 -33.57 5.65
N LEU A 13 18.52 -32.88 5.03
CA LEU A 13 17.29 -33.48 4.55
C LEU A 13 17.22 -33.29 3.02
N GLY A 14 16.73 -34.33 2.31
CA GLY A 14 16.48 -34.26 0.87
C GLY A 14 15.21 -33.49 0.55
N ASP A 15 14.95 -33.30 -0.75
CA ASP A 15 13.71 -32.73 -1.23
C ASP A 15 12.50 -33.53 -0.74
N ASN A 16 11.46 -32.85 -0.32
CA ASN A 16 10.24 -33.39 0.28
C ASN A 16 10.39 -34.06 1.67
N ASP A 17 11.61 -34.17 2.20
CA ASP A 17 11.80 -34.53 3.60
C ASP A 17 11.40 -33.37 4.50
N LYS A 18 10.73 -33.68 5.63
CA LYS A 18 10.07 -32.65 6.46
C LYS A 18 10.53 -32.71 7.92
N ILE A 19 10.76 -31.50 8.47
CA ILE A 19 10.70 -31.30 9.92
C ILE A 19 9.22 -31.10 10.27
N LYS A 20 8.66 -32.01 11.11
CA LYS A 20 7.26 -31.93 11.55
C LYS A 20 7.20 -31.68 13.05
N LEU A 21 6.40 -30.68 13.42
CA LEU A 21 6.15 -30.28 14.80
C LEU A 21 4.63 -30.36 15.08
N GLY A 22 4.27 -30.71 16.33
CA GLY A 22 2.89 -30.99 16.70
C GLY A 22 2.49 -32.47 16.52
N ALA A 23 1.43 -32.90 17.23
CA ALA A 23 1.02 -34.33 17.28
C ALA A 23 0.58 -34.87 15.91
N SER A 24 0.05 -34.03 15.05
CA SER A 24 -0.40 -34.33 13.67
C SER A 24 0.54 -33.79 12.60
N GLY A 25 1.70 -33.23 12.98
CA GLY A 25 2.60 -32.52 12.07
C GLY A 25 2.03 -31.18 11.63
N ASP A 26 1.52 -30.43 12.59
CA ASP A 26 0.78 -29.17 12.38
C ASP A 26 1.65 -28.09 11.78
N LEU A 27 2.97 -28.05 12.10
CA LEU A 27 3.94 -27.19 11.47
C LEU A 27 4.97 -28.03 10.70
N GLU A 28 5.17 -27.71 9.43
CA GLU A 28 6.13 -28.38 8.54
C GLU A 28 7.15 -27.38 8.00
N ILE A 29 8.45 -27.78 8.01
CA ILE A 29 9.54 -27.03 7.34
C ILE A 29 10.18 -27.98 6.35
N PHE A 30 10.22 -27.63 5.06
CA PHE A 30 10.76 -28.50 4.01
C PHE A 30 11.08 -27.72 2.73
N HIS A 31 11.89 -28.36 1.86
CA HIS A 31 12.09 -27.95 0.46
C HIS A 31 11.39 -28.95 -0.46
N ASP A 32 10.60 -28.46 -1.44
CA ASP A 32 9.81 -29.35 -2.33
C ASP A 32 10.50 -29.64 -3.68
N GLY A 33 11.78 -29.29 -3.80
CA GLY A 33 12.56 -29.35 -5.04
C GLY A 33 12.56 -28.03 -5.82
N THR A 34 11.72 -27.08 -5.41
CA THR A 34 11.62 -25.75 -6.03
C THR A 34 11.53 -24.65 -4.97
N ASN A 35 10.69 -24.82 -3.95
CA ASN A 35 10.40 -23.84 -2.94
C ASN A 35 10.80 -24.32 -1.54
N SER A 36 11.26 -23.39 -0.70
CA SER A 36 11.42 -23.60 0.74
C SER A 36 10.14 -23.17 1.45
N ASN A 37 9.56 -24.08 2.23
CA ASN A 37 8.24 -23.92 2.84
C ASN A 37 8.34 -23.94 4.36
N LEU A 38 7.68 -22.96 5.01
CA LEU A 38 7.27 -22.97 6.40
C LEU A 38 5.74 -23.02 6.40
N LYS A 39 5.16 -24.17 6.72
CA LYS A 39 3.73 -24.44 6.51
C LYS A 39 3.05 -24.84 7.81
N ASP A 40 2.08 -24.01 8.24
CA ASP A 40 1.16 -24.33 9.33
C ASP A 40 -0.11 -24.97 8.76
N THR A 41 -0.46 -26.16 9.24
CA THR A 41 -1.69 -26.90 8.91
C THR A 41 -2.55 -27.18 10.15
N GLY A 42 -2.14 -26.61 11.30
CA GLY A 42 -2.87 -26.71 12.55
C GLY A 42 -4.12 -25.83 12.60
N THR A 43 -4.72 -25.73 13.77
CA THR A 43 -5.93 -24.92 14.01
C THR A 43 -5.63 -23.53 14.55
N GLY A 44 -4.37 -23.22 14.84
CA GLY A 44 -3.91 -21.95 15.40
C GLY A 44 -3.39 -21.00 14.34
N SER A 45 -2.53 -20.10 14.77
CA SER A 45 -1.85 -19.11 13.92
C SER A 45 -0.36 -19.41 13.89
N LEU A 46 0.28 -19.17 12.74
CA LEU A 46 1.73 -19.09 12.66
C LEU A 46 2.20 -17.73 13.20
N ASN A 47 2.81 -17.71 14.38
CA ASN A 47 3.35 -16.51 14.99
C ASN A 47 4.85 -16.41 14.71
N LEU A 48 5.27 -15.32 14.05
CA LEU A 48 6.67 -14.94 13.91
C LEU A 48 6.99 -13.91 14.99
N ILE A 49 7.64 -14.34 16.07
CA ILE A 49 7.92 -13.51 17.25
C ILE A 49 9.40 -13.13 17.25
N ALA A 50 9.69 -11.84 17.30
CA ALA A 50 11.04 -11.30 17.35
C ALA A 50 11.11 -10.19 18.39
N SER A 51 12.25 -10.06 19.08
CA SER A 51 12.45 -9.05 20.13
C SER A 51 12.72 -7.63 19.61
N THR A 52 12.88 -7.45 18.31
CA THR A 52 13.16 -6.14 17.69
C THR A 52 12.40 -5.94 16.39
N LYS A 53 12.50 -6.88 15.45
CA LYS A 53 11.81 -6.79 14.15
C LYS A 53 11.70 -8.15 13.45
N VAL A 54 10.70 -8.29 12.60
CA VAL A 54 10.64 -9.28 11.52
C VAL A 54 10.99 -8.58 10.22
N GLN A 55 11.94 -9.15 9.45
CA GLN A 55 12.42 -8.56 8.21
C GLN A 55 12.36 -9.57 7.07
N VAL A 56 11.88 -9.13 5.92
CA VAL A 56 11.89 -9.89 4.66
C VAL A 56 12.94 -9.28 3.73
N GLN A 57 13.88 -10.12 3.28
CA GLN A 57 14.97 -9.70 2.40
C GLN A 57 15.08 -10.59 1.17
N GLY A 58 15.52 -10.03 0.07
CA GLY A 58 16.00 -10.75 -1.09
C GLY A 58 17.38 -11.39 -0.84
N VAL A 59 17.76 -12.36 -1.68
CA VAL A 59 19.06 -13.06 -1.60
C VAL A 59 20.25 -12.10 -1.78
N ASN A 60 20.04 -10.98 -2.45
CA ASN A 60 21.02 -9.90 -2.64
C ASN A 60 21.15 -8.95 -1.43
N GLY A 61 20.40 -9.21 -0.34
CA GLY A 61 20.38 -8.38 0.86
C GLY A 61 19.39 -7.21 0.80
N GLU A 62 18.69 -7.01 -0.32
CA GLU A 62 17.66 -5.98 -0.45
C GLU A 62 16.54 -6.20 0.56
N THR A 63 16.14 -5.15 1.25
CA THR A 63 15.03 -5.19 2.20
C THR A 63 13.71 -4.90 1.47
N MET A 64 12.76 -5.85 1.55
CA MET A 64 11.43 -5.73 0.95
C MET A 64 10.36 -5.30 1.95
N ALA A 65 10.41 -5.85 3.18
CA ALA A 65 9.48 -5.48 4.25
C ALA A 65 10.15 -5.53 5.62
N ILE A 66 9.69 -4.67 6.54
CA ILE A 66 10.09 -4.65 7.95
C ILE A 66 8.84 -4.47 8.82
N PHE A 67 8.77 -5.23 9.92
CA PHE A 67 7.78 -5.07 10.98
C PHE A 67 8.54 -4.85 12.27
N ASN A 68 8.59 -3.62 12.75
CA ASN A 68 9.32 -3.24 13.97
C ASN A 68 8.45 -3.49 15.20
N GLU A 69 9.04 -4.04 16.28
CA GLU A 69 8.40 -4.07 17.59
C GLU A 69 8.17 -2.61 18.05
N ASP A 70 6.96 -2.32 18.56
CA ASP A 70 6.56 -0.97 19.02
C ASP A 70 6.79 0.15 17.98
N GLY A 71 6.82 -0.20 16.69
CA GLY A 71 7.16 0.74 15.61
C GLY A 71 6.35 0.54 14.34
N SER A 72 6.92 1.02 13.24
CA SER A 72 6.28 0.98 11.93
C SER A 72 6.31 -0.42 11.29
N ALA A 73 5.27 -0.70 10.48
CA ALA A 73 5.32 -1.66 9.40
C ALA A 73 5.71 -0.94 8.10
N GLU A 74 6.71 -1.46 7.37
CA GLU A 74 7.26 -0.83 6.18
C GLU A 74 7.24 -1.78 4.99
N LEU A 75 6.87 -1.28 3.81
CA LEU A 75 7.06 -1.94 2.52
C LEU A 75 8.02 -1.12 1.67
N ARG A 76 8.96 -1.81 1.00
CA ARG A 76 10.05 -1.18 0.27
C ARG A 76 10.13 -1.67 -1.17
N HIS A 77 10.66 -0.83 -2.04
CA HIS A 77 11.01 -1.15 -3.41
C HIS A 77 12.44 -0.65 -3.67
N ASN A 78 13.36 -1.56 -4.01
CA ASN A 78 14.78 -1.28 -4.16
C ASN A 78 15.36 -0.55 -2.93
N ASP A 79 15.15 -1.12 -1.72
CA ASP A 79 15.52 -0.55 -0.42
C ASP A 79 14.86 0.81 -0.06
N VAL A 80 14.09 1.41 -0.98
CA VAL A 80 13.39 2.67 -0.74
C VAL A 80 12.02 2.40 -0.12
N LYS A 81 11.76 2.98 1.05
CA LYS A 81 10.47 2.90 1.72
C LYS A 81 9.38 3.56 0.87
N LYS A 82 8.30 2.82 0.55
CA LYS A 82 7.16 3.27 -0.24
C LYS A 82 5.87 3.38 0.56
N PHE A 83 5.73 2.57 1.60
CA PHE A 83 4.60 2.56 2.51
C PHE A 83 5.09 2.38 3.94
N GLU A 84 4.49 3.11 4.87
CA GLU A 84 4.83 3.05 6.29
C GLU A 84 3.61 3.34 7.15
N THR A 85 3.41 2.55 8.22
CA THR A 85 2.47 2.91 9.29
C THR A 85 3.13 3.90 10.25
N THR A 86 2.37 4.89 10.72
CA THR A 86 2.80 5.90 11.70
C THR A 86 1.82 5.96 12.86
N SER A 87 2.12 6.73 13.91
CA SER A 87 1.20 6.94 15.04
C SER A 87 -0.12 7.62 14.65
N SER A 88 -0.16 8.32 13.52
CA SER A 88 -1.34 9.08 13.03
C SER A 88 -1.97 8.51 11.76
N GLY A 89 -1.44 7.41 11.21
CA GLY A 89 -1.97 6.82 9.97
C GLY A 89 -0.91 6.13 9.13
N VAL A 90 -0.88 6.40 7.83
CA VAL A 90 0.07 5.83 6.89
C VAL A 90 0.74 6.90 6.05
N THR A 91 2.01 6.68 5.71
CA THR A 91 2.75 7.50 4.75
C THR A 91 2.99 6.69 3.48
N VAL A 92 2.68 7.29 2.33
CA VAL A 92 3.00 6.76 1.00
C VAL A 92 4.03 7.68 0.36
N THR A 93 5.16 7.11 -0.07
CA THR A 93 6.21 7.84 -0.80
C THR A 93 6.04 7.60 -2.30
N GLY A 94 5.51 8.57 -3.01
CA GLY A 94 5.16 8.53 -4.42
C GLY A 94 3.65 8.59 -4.64
N ASP A 95 3.21 8.16 -5.81
CA ASP A 95 1.82 8.26 -6.22
C ASP A 95 0.95 7.15 -5.62
N ILE A 96 -0.33 7.46 -5.37
CA ILE A 96 -1.39 6.47 -5.17
C ILE A 96 -2.09 6.33 -6.53
N ALA A 97 -1.78 5.26 -7.26
CA ALA A 97 -2.36 4.96 -8.55
C ALA A 97 -3.35 3.79 -8.47
N ASN A 98 -4.52 3.93 -9.07
CA ASN A 98 -5.45 2.83 -9.29
C ASN A 98 -5.33 2.34 -10.74
N ALA A 99 -5.00 1.05 -10.93
CA ALA A 99 -4.77 0.48 -12.26
C ALA A 99 -6.07 0.22 -13.04
N SER A 100 -7.21 0.09 -12.34
CA SER A 100 -8.51 -0.15 -12.98
C SER A 100 -9.65 0.21 -12.02
N GLY A 101 -10.78 0.68 -12.56
CA GLY A 101 -11.93 1.15 -11.79
C GLY A 101 -11.70 2.52 -11.15
N ASP A 102 -12.55 2.89 -10.21
CA ASP A 102 -12.52 4.18 -9.54
C ASP A 102 -11.66 4.13 -8.27
N LEU A 103 -10.98 5.21 -7.95
CA LEU A 103 -10.41 5.44 -6.62
C LEU A 103 -11.48 6.12 -5.77
N THR A 104 -12.06 5.38 -4.81
CA THR A 104 -13.03 5.92 -3.86
C THR A 104 -12.32 6.37 -2.58
N VAL A 105 -12.57 7.60 -2.16
CA VAL A 105 -12.15 8.13 -0.86
C VAL A 105 -13.41 8.34 -0.03
N ASP A 106 -13.69 7.42 0.89
CA ASP A 106 -14.85 7.43 1.78
C ASP A 106 -14.38 7.60 3.22
N VAL A 107 -14.71 8.73 3.83
CA VAL A 107 -14.27 9.08 5.18
C VAL A 107 -15.45 9.54 6.03
N ALA A 108 -15.43 9.26 7.34
CA ALA A 108 -16.46 9.70 8.27
C ALA A 108 -16.37 11.20 8.63
N GLY A 109 -15.23 11.82 8.39
CA GLY A 109 -14.96 13.25 8.64
C GLY A 109 -14.72 14.02 7.34
N ASP A 110 -13.92 15.06 7.43
CA ASP A 110 -13.59 15.90 6.29
C ASP A 110 -12.49 15.30 5.41
N ILE A 111 -12.52 15.59 4.11
CA ILE A 111 -11.39 15.35 3.20
C ILE A 111 -10.58 16.63 3.14
N ILE A 112 -9.34 16.57 3.64
CA ILE A 112 -8.38 17.66 3.56
C ILE A 112 -7.40 17.35 2.44
N LEU A 113 -7.40 18.19 1.39
CA LEU A 113 -6.44 18.13 0.29
C LEU A 113 -5.44 19.28 0.48
N ASP A 114 -4.32 18.98 1.11
CA ASP A 114 -3.24 19.92 1.37
C ASP A 114 -2.09 19.68 0.38
N ALA A 115 -1.97 20.57 -0.58
CA ALA A 115 -0.95 20.51 -1.63
C ALA A 115 0.04 21.67 -1.43
N ASP A 116 1.26 21.39 -0.96
CA ASP A 116 2.33 22.38 -0.75
C ASP A 116 2.63 23.22 -2.00
N GLY A 117 2.38 22.70 -3.21
CA GLY A 117 2.45 23.43 -4.47
C GLY A 117 1.28 24.38 -4.71
N GLY A 118 0.26 24.39 -3.85
CA GLY A 118 -0.91 25.26 -3.91
C GLY A 118 -1.96 24.85 -4.95
N ASP A 119 -1.75 23.78 -5.74
CA ASP A 119 -2.61 23.42 -6.87
C ASP A 119 -3.20 22.02 -6.74
N ILE A 120 -4.53 21.89 -6.92
CA ILE A 120 -5.22 20.63 -7.20
C ILE A 120 -5.53 20.63 -8.70
N LYS A 121 -4.88 19.76 -9.46
CA LYS A 121 -4.99 19.67 -10.92
C LYS A 121 -5.99 18.60 -11.35
N ILE A 122 -6.88 18.96 -12.26
CA ILE A 122 -7.89 18.06 -12.82
C ILE A 122 -7.45 17.70 -14.25
N LYS A 123 -7.27 16.38 -14.49
CA LYS A 123 -6.74 15.87 -15.77
C LYS A 123 -7.62 14.77 -16.33
N ASP A 124 -7.61 14.66 -17.65
CA ASP A 124 -8.16 13.54 -18.41
C ASP A 124 -7.11 13.06 -19.41
N GLY A 125 -6.81 11.76 -19.41
CA GLY A 125 -5.78 11.16 -20.26
C GLY A 125 -4.39 11.83 -20.12
N GLY A 126 -4.06 12.35 -18.91
CA GLY A 126 -2.81 13.07 -18.65
C GLY A 126 -2.85 14.56 -18.99
N THR A 127 -3.87 15.03 -19.72
CA THR A 127 -4.03 16.45 -20.10
C THR A 127 -4.80 17.20 -19.02
N GLU A 128 -4.24 18.30 -18.52
CA GLU A 128 -4.91 19.17 -17.54
C GLU A 128 -6.01 20.01 -18.25
N PHE A 129 -7.24 19.94 -17.73
CA PHE A 129 -8.35 20.73 -18.22
C PHE A 129 -8.91 21.71 -17.19
N GLY A 130 -8.53 21.57 -15.93
CA GLY A 130 -8.95 22.47 -14.87
C GLY A 130 -8.07 22.37 -13.63
N SER A 131 -8.17 23.37 -12.77
CA SER A 131 -7.46 23.36 -11.48
C SER A 131 -8.19 24.18 -10.42
N ILE A 132 -7.91 23.84 -9.15
CA ILE A 132 -8.23 24.64 -7.98
C ILE A 132 -6.89 25.07 -7.40
N THR A 133 -6.63 26.38 -7.35
CA THR A 133 -5.30 26.91 -7.03
C THR A 133 -5.38 28.02 -5.99
N ASN A 134 -4.30 28.18 -5.22
CA ASN A 134 -4.07 29.34 -4.39
C ASN A 134 -3.20 30.35 -5.17
N SER A 135 -3.69 31.56 -5.35
CA SER A 135 -2.92 32.65 -5.94
C SER A 135 -3.08 33.90 -5.10
N SER A 136 -1.98 34.35 -4.50
CA SER A 136 -1.98 35.56 -3.62
C SER A 136 -2.99 35.43 -2.45
N SER A 137 -3.17 34.25 -1.88
CA SER A 137 -4.15 33.93 -0.83
C SER A 137 -5.61 33.95 -1.30
N GLU A 138 -5.85 33.94 -2.59
CA GLU A 138 -7.18 33.81 -3.18
C GLU A 138 -7.40 32.41 -3.74
N LEU A 139 -8.64 31.90 -3.58
CA LEU A 139 -9.07 30.64 -4.19
C LEU A 139 -9.45 30.86 -5.64
N HIS A 140 -8.70 30.25 -6.56
CA HIS A 140 -9.00 30.28 -7.99
C HIS A 140 -9.50 28.92 -8.46
N ILE A 141 -10.64 28.90 -9.15
CA ILE A 141 -11.14 27.74 -9.92
C ILE A 141 -10.95 28.12 -11.41
N LYS A 142 -10.16 27.30 -12.14
CA LYS A 142 -9.75 27.63 -13.50
C LYS A 142 -10.13 26.55 -14.50
N ALA A 143 -10.62 26.97 -15.70
CA ALA A 143 -10.46 26.19 -16.91
C ALA A 143 -9.06 26.47 -17.48
N THR A 144 -8.27 25.42 -17.78
CA THR A 144 -6.87 25.58 -18.21
C THR A 144 -6.67 25.32 -19.70
N VAL A 145 -7.75 25.01 -20.42
CA VAL A 145 -7.76 24.86 -21.88
C VAL A 145 -8.26 26.17 -22.50
N ASN A 146 -7.52 26.66 -23.50
CA ASN A 146 -7.85 27.92 -24.19
C ASN A 146 -9.27 27.86 -24.80
N ASP A 147 -10.01 28.98 -24.75
CA ASP A 147 -11.38 29.10 -25.26
C ASP A 147 -12.37 28.07 -24.66
N LYS A 148 -12.16 27.64 -23.40
CA LYS A 148 -13.05 26.77 -22.65
C LYS A 148 -13.52 27.42 -21.37
N ASP A 149 -14.81 27.27 -21.08
CA ASP A 149 -15.52 27.94 -20.02
C ASP A 149 -15.57 27.16 -18.72
N ILE A 150 -15.89 27.86 -17.65
CA ILE A 150 -16.35 27.23 -16.41
C ILE A 150 -17.88 27.20 -16.44
N VAL A 151 -18.45 26.01 -16.31
CA VAL A 151 -19.89 25.78 -16.32
C VAL A 151 -20.34 25.13 -15.02
N LEU A 152 -21.30 25.77 -14.33
CA LEU A 152 -22.04 25.14 -13.25
C LEU A 152 -23.37 24.65 -13.83
N ALA A 153 -23.54 23.32 -13.89
CA ALA A 153 -24.68 22.67 -14.49
C ALA A 153 -25.45 21.81 -13.47
N GLY A 154 -26.70 21.56 -13.73
CA GLY A 154 -27.58 20.72 -12.94
C GLY A 154 -28.61 20.01 -13.79
N LEU A 155 -29.60 19.40 -13.14
CA LEU A 155 -30.77 18.79 -13.78
C LEU A 155 -32.01 19.56 -13.35
N ASP A 156 -32.87 19.92 -14.31
CA ASP A 156 -34.19 20.46 -14.09
C ASP A 156 -35.23 19.55 -14.76
N GLY A 157 -36.07 18.90 -13.94
CA GLY A 157 -37.03 17.93 -14.44
C GLY A 157 -36.43 16.72 -15.16
N GLY A 158 -35.16 16.39 -14.89
CA GLY A 158 -34.38 15.33 -15.55
C GLY A 158 -33.62 15.79 -16.80
N ALA A 159 -33.78 17.03 -17.24
CA ALA A 159 -33.02 17.61 -18.34
C ALA A 159 -31.78 18.37 -17.83
N ALA A 160 -30.65 18.23 -18.50
CA ALA A 160 -29.43 18.96 -18.17
C ALA A 160 -29.65 20.47 -18.44
N CYS A 161 -29.29 21.33 -17.47
CA CYS A 161 -29.32 22.78 -17.61
C CYS A 161 -28.02 23.40 -17.09
N ASN A 162 -27.58 24.48 -17.72
CA ASN A 162 -26.46 25.30 -17.24
C ASN A 162 -27.01 26.40 -16.34
N ALA A 163 -26.69 26.40 -15.05
CA ALA A 163 -27.10 27.41 -14.10
C ALA A 163 -26.24 28.68 -14.23
N LEU A 164 -24.94 28.51 -14.49
CA LEU A 164 -23.99 29.61 -14.72
C LEU A 164 -22.92 29.16 -15.71
N ARG A 165 -22.58 30.03 -16.63
CA ARG A 165 -21.44 29.90 -17.55
C ARG A 165 -20.58 31.14 -17.46
N LEU A 166 -19.31 30.96 -17.19
CA LEU A 166 -18.28 31.99 -17.28
C LEU A 166 -17.59 31.80 -18.63
N ASP A 167 -17.88 32.68 -19.57
CA ASP A 167 -17.34 32.67 -20.93
C ASP A 167 -15.95 33.29 -20.91
N MET A 168 -14.92 32.58 -21.42
CA MET A 168 -13.51 32.93 -21.35
C MET A 168 -12.98 33.36 -22.73
#